data_aedbf8a07d837e2272213b878873d62a
#
_entry.id   aedbf8a07d837e2272213b878873d62a
#
_cell.length_a   1.000
_cell.length_b   1.000
_cell.length_c   1.000
_cell.angle_alpha   90.00
_cell.angle_beta   90.00
_cell.angle_gamma   90.00
#
_symmetry.space_group_name_H-M   'P 1'
#
loop_
_entity.id
_entity.type
_entity.pdbx_description
1 polymer ?
#
loop_
_entity_poly.entity_id
_entity_poly.type
_entity_poly.pdbx_seq_one_letter_code
_entity_poly.pdbx_strand_id
1 'polypeptide(L)'
;MTTTTKRTTQRRTRRQTTARGLINIASATTKVAVIVLFLSIAFLFGAVREVAAKDYYSILGVARGAPESQIKRAYRKLALKYHPDKNPGDEKAKSKFEELSNAYEVLTDEEKRQIYDRHGEEGLKQHQQSGGGGGGGHPGDIFSQFFGGGFGGFGGFGGMNQEPETPKGDAVQMDLYVSLKDLYLGNTIKVIRDKDVLKPAKGTRKCNCRQKMVTRQVGPGMFQQYAQNECEECPNVKLAREKSTLMCEIEPGMEDGREILFFEEGDVLIDGEPGDLKMIVKAQYDKEMKWRRGASDNNLYMDKEITLVMALNGFETEITHYDGRKIVLKNEEVTTPGFVQTYKGEGMPRFGKSGKFGDLVVTYSIKFPKKVPKGSKQIVKDIFSSDFVDF
;
A
#
# COMPACT_ATOMS: atom_id res chain seq x y z
N MET A 1 -35.11 -67.83 -3.50
CA MET A 1 -35.08 -68.49 -2.16
C MET A 1 -35.28 -67.36 -1.18
N THR A 2 -36.49 -67.14 -0.78
CA THR A 2 -37.05 -67.54 0.56
C THR A 2 -36.51 -66.64 1.66
N THR A 3 -37.18 -65.93 2.49
CA THR A 3 -38.55 -65.88 3.02
C THR A 3 -38.47 -64.81 4.14
N THR A 4 -39.37 -63.84 4.19
CA THR A 4 -40.53 -63.75 5.08
C THR A 4 -40.26 -63.73 6.58
N THR A 5 -40.70 -62.71 7.33
CA THR A 5 -41.78 -62.74 8.34
C THR A 5 -41.71 -61.45 9.15
N LYS A 6 -42.59 -60.47 9.10
CA LYS A 6 -43.93 -60.30 9.71
C LYS A 6 -44.02 -60.57 11.25
N ARG A 7 -44.48 -59.58 11.94
CA ARG A 7 -45.62 -59.46 12.88
C ARG A 7 -45.29 -58.61 14.10
N THR A 8 -45.99 -57.51 14.27
CA THR A 8 -47.30 -57.25 14.90
C THR A 8 -47.20 -57.21 16.45
N THR A 9 -47.63 -56.13 17.05
CA THR A 9 -48.86 -55.98 17.85
C THR A 9 -48.74 -54.70 18.70
N GLN A 10 -49.47 -53.65 18.48
CA GLN A 10 -50.82 -53.31 18.97
C GLN A 10 -50.94 -53.03 20.48
N ARG A 11 -51.48 -51.86 20.74
CA ARG A 11 -52.36 -51.45 21.85
C ARG A 11 -51.80 -51.24 23.25
N ARG A 12 -51.86 -49.97 23.69
CA ARG A 12 -52.70 -49.57 24.80
C ARG A 12 -53.06 -48.11 24.78
N THR A 13 -54.29 -47.86 24.47
CA THR A 13 -55.10 -46.66 24.70
C THR A 13 -55.39 -46.47 26.16
N ARG A 14 -55.54 -45.26 26.57
CA ARG A 14 -56.61 -44.67 27.41
C ARG A 14 -56.14 -43.89 28.63
N ARG A 15 -56.65 -42.68 28.63
CA ARG A 15 -57.02 -41.85 29.77
C ARG A 15 -55.91 -41.01 30.45
N GLN A 16 -55.89 -39.72 30.08
CA GLN A 16 -56.11 -38.67 31.06
C GLN A 16 -56.43 -37.38 30.32
N THR A 17 -57.67 -37.17 30.05
CA THR A 17 -58.32 -35.87 29.80
C THR A 17 -58.59 -35.21 31.14
N THR A 18 -58.59 -33.92 31.15
CA THR A 18 -59.00 -32.99 32.23
C THR A 18 -57.87 -32.58 33.20
N ALA A 19 -57.17 -31.52 32.84
CA ALA A 19 -56.66 -30.43 33.67
C ALA A 19 -55.76 -29.46 32.87
N ARG A 20 -56.25 -28.96 31.76
CA ARG A 20 -55.54 -27.91 31.00
C ARG A 20 -56.56 -26.86 30.52
N GLY A 21 -57.00 -26.02 31.43
CA GLY A 21 -57.98 -25.00 31.05
C GLY A 21 -57.94 -23.67 31.80
N LEU A 22 -57.04 -23.51 32.78
CA LEU A 22 -57.09 -22.30 33.63
C LEU A 22 -55.75 -21.66 33.98
N ILE A 23 -54.63 -22.00 33.32
CA ILE A 23 -53.31 -21.40 33.60
C ILE A 23 -52.75 -20.62 32.41
N ASN A 24 -53.50 -20.34 31.37
CA ASN A 24 -52.92 -19.72 30.14
C ASN A 24 -53.29 -18.25 29.91
N ILE A 25 -53.97 -17.57 30.83
CA ILE A 25 -54.31 -16.12 30.61
C ILE A 25 -53.39 -15.18 31.43
N ALA A 26 -52.82 -15.64 32.55
CA ALA A 26 -51.87 -14.85 33.36
C ALA A 26 -50.43 -14.83 32.81
N SER A 27 -50.11 -15.72 31.85
CA SER A 27 -48.75 -15.87 31.29
C SER A 27 -48.48 -15.01 30.09
N ALA A 28 -49.47 -14.47 29.38
CA ALA A 28 -49.24 -13.67 28.16
C ALA A 28 -48.87 -12.21 28.47
N THR A 29 -49.54 -11.61 29.45
CA THR A 29 -49.27 -10.22 29.84
C THR A 29 -47.92 -10.04 30.55
N THR A 30 -47.53 -11.00 31.39
CA THR A 30 -46.19 -11.02 32.03
C THR A 30 -45.07 -11.29 31.04
N LYS A 31 -45.25 -12.12 30.02
CA LYS A 31 -44.24 -12.33 28.97
C LYS A 31 -44.09 -11.12 28.09
N VAL A 32 -45.17 -10.45 27.74
CA VAL A 32 -45.12 -9.19 26.96
C VAL A 32 -44.44 -8.06 27.76
N ALA A 33 -44.77 -7.93 29.05
CA ALA A 33 -44.14 -6.92 29.92
C ALA A 33 -42.62 -7.20 30.11
N VAL A 34 -42.20 -8.46 30.25
CA VAL A 34 -40.77 -8.80 30.33
C VAL A 34 -40.07 -8.57 29.02
N ILE A 35 -40.66 -8.89 27.86
CA ILE A 35 -40.09 -8.64 26.56
C ILE A 35 -39.95 -7.11 26.28
N VAL A 36 -40.96 -6.35 26.63
CA VAL A 36 -40.90 -4.88 26.49
C VAL A 36 -39.84 -4.27 27.42
N LEU A 37 -39.70 -4.81 28.65
CA LEU A 37 -38.66 -4.39 29.58
C LEU A 37 -37.26 -4.76 29.06
N PHE A 38 -37.07 -5.95 28.50
CA PHE A 38 -35.79 -6.37 27.87
C PHE A 38 -35.49 -5.54 26.61
N LEU A 39 -36.48 -5.23 25.79
CA LEU A 39 -36.30 -4.37 24.63
C LEU A 39 -36.00 -2.93 25.01
N SER A 40 -36.60 -2.39 26.07
CA SER A 40 -36.27 -1.05 26.57
C SER A 40 -34.88 -0.99 27.22
N ILE A 41 -34.47 -2.03 27.93
CA ILE A 41 -33.13 -2.14 28.49
C ILE A 41 -32.10 -2.33 27.35
N ALA A 42 -32.37 -3.15 26.34
CA ALA A 42 -31.53 -3.29 25.16
C ALA A 42 -31.44 -2.00 24.34
N PHE A 43 -32.51 -1.20 24.30
CA PHE A 43 -32.50 0.12 23.65
C PHE A 43 -31.73 1.17 24.46
N LEU A 44 -31.77 1.11 25.79
CA LEU A 44 -30.93 1.94 26.68
C LEU A 44 -29.45 1.53 26.65
N PHE A 45 -29.14 0.24 26.55
CA PHE A 45 -27.77 -0.24 26.39
C PHE A 45 -27.23 -0.14 24.94
N GLY A 46 -28.12 -0.11 23.94
CA GLY A 46 -27.73 0.05 22.54
C GLY A 46 -27.46 1.50 22.13
N ALA A 47 -27.82 2.49 22.97
CA ALA A 47 -27.61 3.91 22.68
C ALA A 47 -26.28 4.47 23.19
N VAL A 48 -25.51 3.70 23.96
CA VAL A 48 -24.13 4.04 24.28
C VAL A 48 -23.23 3.34 23.26
N ARG A 49 -23.30 3.75 21.99
CA ARG A 49 -22.12 3.73 21.14
C ARG A 49 -21.21 4.79 21.74
N GLU A 50 -20.32 4.38 22.63
CA GLU A 50 -19.11 5.10 22.85
C GLU A 50 -18.52 5.35 21.46
N VAL A 51 -18.57 6.57 21.02
CA VAL A 51 -17.64 7.07 20.02
C VAL A 51 -16.29 6.93 20.72
N ALA A 52 -15.68 5.77 20.60
CA ALA A 52 -14.32 5.53 21.06
C ALA A 52 -13.51 6.64 20.38
N ALA A 53 -13.09 7.63 21.17
CA ALA A 53 -12.20 8.67 20.69
C ALA A 53 -11.02 7.91 20.06
N LYS A 54 -10.81 8.12 18.76
CA LYS A 54 -9.77 7.42 18.03
C LYS A 54 -8.43 7.77 18.69
N ASP A 55 -7.82 6.79 19.35
CA ASP A 55 -6.53 6.96 20.00
C ASP A 55 -5.47 7.33 18.95
N TYR A 56 -4.72 8.41 19.17
CA TYR A 56 -3.68 8.88 18.24
C TYR A 56 -2.65 7.81 17.87
N TYR A 57 -2.31 6.93 18.81
CA TYR A 57 -1.45 5.78 18.52
C TYR A 57 -2.09 4.81 17.54
N SER A 58 -3.41 4.58 17.67
CA SER A 58 -4.17 3.71 16.76
C SER A 58 -4.36 4.35 15.37
N ILE A 59 -4.48 5.68 15.29
CA ILE A 59 -4.55 6.41 14.01
C ILE A 59 -3.25 6.22 13.22
N LEU A 60 -2.10 6.30 13.90
CA LEU A 60 -0.80 6.06 13.28
C LEU A 60 -0.45 4.56 13.15
N GLY A 61 -1.24 3.66 13.76
CA GLY A 61 -0.98 2.23 13.73
C GLY A 61 0.26 1.79 14.51
N VAL A 62 0.59 2.51 15.59
CA VAL A 62 1.72 2.22 16.47
C VAL A 62 1.26 1.84 17.87
N ALA A 63 2.10 1.14 18.63
CA ALA A 63 1.79 0.79 20.02
C ALA A 63 1.87 2.02 20.93
N ARG A 64 1.07 2.06 22.01
CA ARG A 64 1.24 3.06 23.07
C ARG A 64 2.65 2.95 23.66
N GLY A 65 3.33 4.09 23.79
CA GLY A 65 4.72 4.11 24.24
C GLY A 65 5.75 3.85 23.12
N ALA A 66 5.32 3.79 21.84
CA ALA A 66 6.24 3.73 20.71
C ALA A 66 7.26 4.88 20.79
N PRO A 67 8.55 4.61 20.48
CA PRO A 67 9.56 5.66 20.40
C PRO A 67 9.22 6.63 19.26
N GLU A 68 9.71 7.85 19.36
CA GLU A 68 9.46 8.93 18.40
C GLU A 68 9.82 8.52 16.98
N SER A 69 10.91 7.77 16.79
CA SER A 69 11.32 7.25 15.49
C SER A 69 10.27 6.36 14.83
N GLN A 70 9.56 5.52 15.61
CA GLN A 70 8.46 4.71 15.07
C GLN A 70 7.25 5.57 14.71
N ILE A 71 6.94 6.59 15.51
CA ILE A 71 5.86 7.54 15.25
C ILE A 71 6.14 8.30 13.95
N LYS A 72 7.35 8.85 13.78
CA LYS A 72 7.80 9.53 12.57
C LYS A 72 7.70 8.62 11.34
N ARG A 73 8.15 7.36 11.45
CA ARG A 73 8.10 6.38 10.36
C ARG A 73 6.65 6.03 9.95
N ALA A 74 5.78 5.79 10.92
CA ALA A 74 4.38 5.48 10.67
C ALA A 74 3.67 6.65 9.98
N TYR A 75 3.88 7.89 10.49
CA TYR A 75 3.35 9.09 9.89
C TYR A 75 3.81 9.26 8.43
N ARG A 76 5.11 9.19 8.15
CA ARG A 76 5.64 9.34 6.77
C ARG A 76 4.97 8.35 5.80
N LYS A 77 4.83 7.08 6.20
CA LYS A 77 4.17 6.04 5.38
C LYS A 77 2.71 6.37 5.08
N LEU A 78 1.96 6.78 6.11
CA LEU A 78 0.53 7.08 5.97
C LEU A 78 0.29 8.42 5.27
N ALA A 79 1.12 9.42 5.53
CA ALA A 79 1.07 10.72 4.86
C ALA A 79 1.27 10.59 3.34
N LEU A 80 2.21 9.76 2.89
CA LEU A 80 2.39 9.46 1.46
C LEU A 80 1.19 8.74 0.83
N LYS A 81 0.51 7.88 1.61
CA LYS A 81 -0.68 7.15 1.14
C LYS A 81 -1.89 8.06 0.99
N TYR A 82 -2.11 8.97 1.95
CA TYR A 82 -3.28 9.85 1.98
C TYR A 82 -2.99 11.28 1.52
N HIS A 83 -1.84 11.50 0.86
CA HIS A 83 -1.46 12.81 0.34
C HIS A 83 -2.50 13.36 -0.64
N PRO A 84 -2.91 14.65 -0.54
CA PRO A 84 -3.91 15.23 -1.42
C PRO A 84 -3.52 15.18 -2.91
N ASP A 85 -2.24 15.31 -3.25
CA ASP A 85 -1.76 15.17 -4.64
C ASP A 85 -1.96 13.76 -5.21
N LYS A 86 -1.90 12.72 -4.35
CA LYS A 86 -2.13 11.34 -4.79
C LYS A 86 -3.60 10.95 -4.80
N ASN A 87 -4.42 11.67 -4.05
CA ASN A 87 -5.86 11.42 -3.88
C ASN A 87 -6.67 12.69 -4.19
N PRO A 88 -6.57 13.28 -5.39
CA PRO A 88 -7.27 14.51 -5.70
C PRO A 88 -8.80 14.30 -5.67
N GLY A 89 -9.49 15.08 -4.83
CA GLY A 89 -10.94 15.03 -4.71
C GLY A 89 -11.49 13.93 -3.80
N ASP A 90 -10.65 13.15 -3.10
CA ASP A 90 -11.10 12.20 -2.09
C ASP A 90 -11.18 12.85 -0.70
N GLU A 91 -12.39 13.29 -0.31
CA GLU A 91 -12.66 13.88 1.01
C GLU A 91 -12.32 12.92 2.17
N LYS A 92 -12.39 11.60 1.96
CA LYS A 92 -12.03 10.63 2.98
C LYS A 92 -10.51 10.55 3.18
N ALA A 93 -9.76 10.64 2.09
CA ALA A 93 -8.30 10.70 2.17
C ALA A 93 -7.84 11.99 2.85
N LYS A 94 -8.48 13.12 2.54
CA LYS A 94 -8.22 14.41 3.18
C LYS A 94 -8.48 14.37 4.68
N SER A 95 -9.65 13.89 5.10
CA SER A 95 -9.99 13.75 6.52
C SER A 95 -9.02 12.86 7.29
N LYS A 96 -8.61 11.73 6.66
CA LYS A 96 -7.59 10.85 7.26
C LYS A 96 -6.23 11.52 7.36
N PHE A 97 -5.85 12.31 6.37
CA PHE A 97 -4.59 13.03 6.39
C PHE A 97 -4.56 14.08 7.53
N GLU A 98 -5.68 14.79 7.74
CA GLU A 98 -5.85 15.72 8.86
C GLU A 98 -5.75 15.00 10.21
N GLU A 99 -6.46 13.86 10.38
CA GLU A 99 -6.38 13.02 11.59
C GLU A 99 -4.94 12.55 11.87
N LEU A 100 -4.21 12.13 10.82
CA LEU A 100 -2.82 11.68 10.91
C LEU A 100 -1.87 12.81 11.32
N SER A 101 -2.05 14.01 10.73
CA SER A 101 -1.21 15.18 11.04
C SER A 101 -1.40 15.64 12.47
N ASN A 102 -2.64 15.67 12.95
CA ASN A 102 -2.93 16.00 14.35
C ASN A 102 -2.33 14.97 15.32
N ALA A 103 -2.46 13.67 15.02
CA ALA A 103 -1.88 12.62 15.84
C ALA A 103 -0.34 12.71 15.89
N TYR A 104 0.28 13.02 14.76
CA TYR A 104 1.74 13.17 14.65
C TYR A 104 2.23 14.36 15.47
N GLU A 105 1.60 15.54 15.32
CA GLU A 105 1.97 16.75 16.06
C GLU A 105 1.95 16.53 17.58
N VAL A 106 0.88 15.90 18.08
CA VAL A 106 0.74 15.65 19.52
C VAL A 106 1.74 14.62 20.04
N LEU A 107 2.01 13.55 19.27
CA LEU A 107 2.85 12.45 19.73
C LEU A 107 4.35 12.68 19.53
N THR A 108 4.76 13.67 18.72
CA THR A 108 6.16 14.05 18.52
C THR A 108 6.63 15.15 19.47
N ASP A 109 5.72 15.93 20.01
CA ASP A 109 6.00 16.92 21.05
C ASP A 109 5.93 16.22 22.42
N GLU A 110 7.04 16.21 23.15
CA GLU A 110 7.14 15.48 24.42
C GLU A 110 6.16 16.02 25.47
N GLU A 111 5.94 17.34 25.54
CA GLU A 111 5.04 17.97 26.48
C GLU A 111 3.56 17.64 26.14
N LYS A 112 3.17 17.82 24.87
CA LYS A 112 1.81 17.48 24.39
C LYS A 112 1.53 15.99 24.54
N ARG A 113 2.51 15.12 24.26
CA ARG A 113 2.39 13.68 24.43
C ARG A 113 2.16 13.29 25.88
N GLN A 114 2.90 13.88 26.84
CA GLN A 114 2.69 13.62 28.26
C GLN A 114 1.30 14.04 28.72
N ILE A 115 0.78 15.17 28.23
CA ILE A 115 -0.57 15.64 28.52
C ILE A 115 -1.60 14.68 27.94
N TYR A 116 -1.40 14.28 26.67
CA TYR A 116 -2.27 13.33 25.99
C TYR A 116 -2.31 11.97 26.67
N ASP A 117 -1.16 11.44 27.08
CA ASP A 117 -1.05 10.13 27.74
C ASP A 117 -1.75 10.12 29.12
N ARG A 118 -1.82 11.26 29.80
CA ARG A 118 -2.46 11.39 31.14
C ARG A 118 -3.94 11.78 31.07
N HIS A 119 -4.31 12.66 30.18
CA HIS A 119 -5.62 13.34 30.17
C HIS A 119 -6.37 13.21 28.84
N GLY A 120 -5.78 12.54 27.84
CA GLY A 120 -6.40 12.39 26.52
C GLY A 120 -6.56 13.71 25.75
N GLU A 121 -7.43 13.73 24.76
CA GLU A 121 -7.72 14.94 23.96
C GLU A 121 -8.31 16.09 24.78
N GLU A 122 -9.07 15.78 25.84
CA GLU A 122 -9.67 16.81 26.70
C GLU A 122 -8.58 17.57 27.45
N GLY A 123 -7.52 16.89 27.92
CA GLY A 123 -6.38 17.52 28.56
C GLY A 123 -5.65 18.47 27.62
N LEU A 124 -5.48 18.11 26.36
CA LEU A 124 -4.86 18.98 25.36
C LEU A 124 -5.70 20.24 25.10
N LYS A 125 -7.02 20.09 24.96
CA LYS A 125 -7.95 21.23 24.78
C LYS A 125 -7.90 22.18 25.98
N GLN A 126 -7.85 21.64 27.19
CA GLN A 126 -7.79 22.42 28.41
C GLN A 126 -6.43 23.14 28.57
N HIS A 127 -5.33 22.48 28.19
CA HIS A 127 -4.01 23.09 28.18
C HIS A 127 -3.91 24.22 27.15
N GLN A 128 -4.51 24.08 25.98
CA GLN A 128 -4.59 25.14 24.97
C GLN A 128 -5.44 26.35 25.45
N GLN A 129 -6.46 26.13 26.28
CA GLN A 129 -7.30 27.20 26.83
C GLN A 129 -6.69 27.88 28.04
N SER A 130 -5.87 27.19 28.82
CA SER A 130 -5.29 27.70 30.08
C SER A 130 -3.84 28.20 29.93
N GLY A 131 -3.13 27.84 28.86
CA GLY A 131 -1.76 28.21 28.61
C GLY A 131 -1.63 29.52 27.84
N GLY A 132 -1.61 30.63 28.54
CA GLY A 132 -1.17 31.91 28.00
C GLY A 132 0.29 31.83 27.56
N GLY A 133 0.51 31.79 26.27
CA GLY A 133 1.87 31.85 25.68
C GLY A 133 1.80 31.81 24.16
N GLY A 134 1.49 32.95 23.53
CA GLY A 134 1.90 33.33 22.19
C GLY A 134 1.56 32.39 21.03
N GLY A 135 0.35 32.56 20.47
CA GLY A 135 0.01 31.94 19.19
C GLY A 135 -1.42 31.36 19.17
N GLY A 136 -2.41 32.22 19.31
CA GLY A 136 -3.84 31.87 19.12
C GLY A 136 -4.10 31.53 17.65
N GLY A 137 -3.87 30.28 17.27
CA GLY A 137 -4.29 29.72 15.98
C GLY A 137 -5.32 28.62 16.23
N HIS A 138 -6.45 28.70 15.56
CA HIS A 138 -7.41 27.60 15.47
C HIS A 138 -6.68 26.34 14.96
N PRO A 139 -7.12 25.09 15.29
CA PRO A 139 -6.56 23.86 14.72
C PRO A 139 -6.52 23.85 13.18
N GLY A 140 -7.34 24.71 12.53
CA GLY A 140 -7.32 24.93 11.09
C GLY A 140 -6.24 25.89 10.59
N ASP A 141 -5.70 26.75 11.47
CA ASP A 141 -4.70 27.74 11.06
C ASP A 141 -3.29 27.13 10.98
N ILE A 142 -3.00 26.11 11.80
CA ILE A 142 -1.74 25.34 11.73
C ILE A 142 -1.67 24.57 10.42
N PHE A 143 -2.79 24.02 9.96
CA PHE A 143 -2.90 23.38 8.65
C PHE A 143 -2.68 24.37 7.51
N SER A 144 -3.25 25.58 7.58
CA SER A 144 -3.05 26.62 6.56
C SER A 144 -1.63 27.18 6.54
N GLN A 145 -0.96 27.24 7.69
CA GLN A 145 0.44 27.66 7.82
C GLN A 145 1.41 26.60 7.31
N PHE A 146 1.07 25.31 7.48
CA PHE A 146 1.86 24.18 7.00
C PHE A 146 1.62 23.92 5.50
N PHE A 147 0.41 24.14 4.99
CA PHE A 147 0.02 23.90 3.59
C PHE A 147 -0.08 25.15 2.74
N GLY A 148 -0.26 26.32 3.33
CA GLY A 148 -0.40 27.59 2.62
C GLY A 148 0.91 28.17 2.06
N GLY A 149 2.03 27.66 2.51
CA GLY A 149 3.35 28.00 1.96
C GLY A 149 3.85 26.86 1.08
N GLY A 150 3.51 26.87 -0.20
CA GLY A 150 3.93 25.98 -1.28
C GLY A 150 4.80 24.77 -0.91
N PHE A 151 4.27 23.59 -1.11
CA PHE A 151 4.88 22.27 -0.85
C PHE A 151 6.17 22.00 -1.70
N GLY A 152 7.09 22.96 -1.72
CA GLY A 152 8.39 22.84 -2.35
C GLY A 152 9.56 22.80 -1.39
N GLY A 153 9.31 22.74 -0.07
CA GLY A 153 10.37 22.79 0.91
C GLY A 153 9.97 22.06 2.18
N PHE A 154 10.11 20.76 2.22
CA PHE A 154 10.13 19.98 3.47
C PHE A 154 11.37 20.31 4.33
N GLY A 155 11.96 21.50 4.13
CA GLY A 155 13.14 22.01 4.79
C GLY A 155 12.99 23.40 5.42
N GLY A 156 11.77 23.94 5.57
CA GLY A 156 11.57 25.33 5.95
C GLY A 156 10.73 25.56 7.21
N PHE A 157 10.86 24.75 8.25
CA PHE A 157 10.40 25.11 9.60
C PHE A 157 11.62 25.48 10.47
N GLY A 158 12.36 26.48 10.04
CA GLY A 158 13.56 26.99 10.69
C GLY A 158 13.44 28.47 11.01
N GLY A 159 12.66 28.80 12.03
CA GLY A 159 12.71 30.08 12.70
C GLY A 159 13.04 29.87 14.16
N MET A 160 14.32 30.12 14.55
CA MET A 160 14.81 30.29 15.92
C MET A 160 14.73 29.08 16.87
N ASN A 161 15.45 28.09 16.57
CA ASN A 161 16.34 27.22 17.37
C ASN A 161 16.72 26.10 16.43
N GLN A 162 17.82 26.24 15.72
CA GLN A 162 18.44 25.11 15.02
C GLN A 162 18.95 24.16 16.12
N GLU A 163 18.11 23.20 16.54
CA GLU A 163 18.67 21.95 17.00
C GLU A 163 19.51 21.40 15.84
N PRO A 164 20.76 21.01 16.09
CA PRO A 164 21.59 20.44 15.05
C PRO A 164 20.86 19.24 14.45
N GLU A 165 20.52 19.33 13.16
CA GLU A 165 19.90 18.20 12.44
C GLU A 165 20.79 16.98 12.64
N THR A 166 20.21 15.90 13.15
CA THR A 166 20.94 14.64 13.31
C THR A 166 21.38 14.21 11.91
N PRO A 167 22.68 13.96 11.70
CA PRO A 167 23.17 13.56 10.38
C PRO A 167 22.48 12.28 9.94
N LYS A 168 22.05 12.23 8.66
CA LYS A 168 21.36 11.10 8.06
C LYS A 168 22.33 10.29 7.21
N GLY A 169 22.26 8.96 7.29
CA GLY A 169 23.03 8.06 6.45
C GLY A 169 22.67 8.17 4.96
N ASP A 170 23.50 7.60 4.10
CA ASP A 170 23.30 7.66 2.66
C ASP A 170 22.07 6.89 2.21
N ALA A 171 21.39 7.42 1.19
CA ALA A 171 20.26 6.75 0.56
C ALA A 171 20.77 5.64 -0.36
N VAL A 172 20.22 4.43 -0.18
CA VAL A 172 20.54 3.26 -1.02
C VAL A 172 19.50 3.15 -2.12
N GLN A 173 19.94 2.90 -3.35
CA GLN A 173 19.07 2.67 -4.50
C GLN A 173 19.25 1.24 -5.00
N MET A 174 18.13 0.53 -5.27
CA MET A 174 18.11 -0.83 -5.78
C MET A 174 17.05 -0.99 -6.87
N ASP A 175 17.37 -1.76 -7.92
CA ASP A 175 16.38 -2.14 -8.92
C ASP A 175 15.54 -3.31 -8.44
N LEU A 176 14.22 -3.20 -8.57
CA LEU A 176 13.24 -4.24 -8.27
C LEU A 176 12.65 -4.77 -9.57
N TYR A 177 13.07 -5.96 -9.99
CA TYR A 177 12.55 -6.59 -11.19
C TYR A 177 11.20 -7.25 -10.93
N VAL A 178 10.17 -6.80 -11.65
CA VAL A 178 8.78 -7.22 -11.47
C VAL A 178 8.24 -7.80 -12.76
N SER A 179 7.55 -8.94 -12.69
CA SER A 179 6.91 -9.54 -13.87
C SER A 179 5.74 -8.67 -14.36
N LEU A 180 5.44 -8.71 -15.67
CA LEU A 180 4.28 -8.02 -16.22
C LEU A 180 2.96 -8.52 -15.62
N LYS A 181 2.90 -9.80 -15.22
CA LYS A 181 1.75 -10.38 -14.53
C LYS A 181 1.53 -9.75 -13.17
N ASP A 182 2.59 -9.55 -12.39
CA ASP A 182 2.50 -8.90 -11.08
C ASP A 182 2.13 -7.41 -11.21
N LEU A 183 2.63 -6.73 -12.25
CA LEU A 183 2.24 -5.35 -12.57
C LEU A 183 0.79 -5.24 -13.06
N TYR A 184 0.22 -6.32 -13.61
CA TYR A 184 -1.16 -6.36 -14.05
C TYR A 184 -2.14 -6.64 -12.90
N LEU A 185 -1.86 -7.68 -12.12
CA LEU A 185 -2.75 -8.15 -11.05
C LEU A 185 -2.57 -7.39 -9.73
N GLY A 186 -1.37 -6.85 -9.51
CA GLY A 186 -0.91 -6.45 -8.20
C GLY A 186 -0.39 -7.66 -7.41
N ASN A 187 0.67 -7.47 -6.65
CA ASN A 187 1.25 -8.51 -5.82
C ASN A 187 2.11 -7.90 -4.71
N THR A 188 2.38 -8.68 -3.66
CA THR A 188 3.36 -8.30 -2.64
C THR A 188 4.62 -9.15 -2.80
N ILE A 189 5.71 -8.51 -3.18
CA ILE A 189 6.99 -9.17 -3.41
C ILE A 189 7.85 -9.10 -2.15
N LYS A 190 8.35 -10.26 -1.73
CA LYS A 190 9.29 -10.36 -0.62
C LYS A 190 10.71 -10.19 -1.14
N VAL A 191 11.36 -9.11 -0.73
CA VAL A 191 12.76 -8.82 -1.05
C VAL A 191 13.63 -9.10 0.17
N ILE A 192 14.65 -9.91 -0.01
CA ILE A 192 15.65 -10.21 1.03
C ILE A 192 16.94 -9.49 0.63
N ARG A 193 17.45 -8.65 1.53
CA ARG A 193 18.71 -7.94 1.31
C ARG A 193 19.61 -8.05 2.53
N ASP A 194 20.89 -7.89 2.32
CA ASP A 194 21.86 -7.69 3.38
C ASP A 194 21.84 -6.21 3.78
N LYS A 195 21.70 -5.92 5.08
CA LYS A 195 21.70 -4.58 5.67
C LYS A 195 22.74 -4.52 6.77
N ASP A 196 23.50 -3.44 6.82
CA ASP A 196 24.37 -3.17 7.96
C ASP A 196 23.52 -2.64 9.13
N VAL A 197 23.73 -3.18 10.32
CA VAL A 197 23.05 -2.82 11.55
C VAL A 197 24.07 -2.52 12.67
N LEU A 198 23.73 -1.61 13.57
CA LEU A 198 24.57 -1.31 14.71
C LEU A 198 24.34 -2.33 15.82
N LYS A 199 25.38 -3.04 16.22
CA LYS A 199 25.36 -3.95 17.36
C LYS A 199 26.20 -3.41 18.51
N PRO A 200 25.78 -3.63 19.76
CA PRO A 200 26.60 -3.27 20.93
C PRO A 200 27.98 -3.89 20.85
N ALA A 201 29.02 -3.12 21.16
CA ALA A 201 30.40 -3.55 21.26
C ALA A 201 30.94 -3.22 22.66
N LYS A 202 32.05 -3.86 23.06
CA LYS A 202 32.69 -3.59 24.36
C LYS A 202 33.31 -2.20 24.37
N GLY A 203 33.20 -1.51 25.51
CA GLY A 203 33.78 -0.18 25.73
C GLY A 203 32.79 0.97 25.51
N THR A 204 33.28 2.19 25.74
CA THR A 204 32.55 3.45 25.52
C THR A 204 33.21 4.24 24.39
N ARG A 205 32.47 5.12 23.75
CA ARG A 205 32.93 6.06 22.75
C ARG A 205 32.37 7.45 23.03
N LYS A 206 33.06 8.47 22.54
CA LYS A 206 32.54 9.85 22.60
C LYS A 206 31.47 10.03 21.52
N CYS A 207 30.32 10.58 21.90
CA CYS A 207 29.16 10.83 21.03
C CYS A 207 28.56 12.21 21.35
N ASN A 208 27.61 12.67 20.55
CA ASN A 208 26.86 13.92 20.76
C ASN A 208 27.77 15.10 21.08
N CYS A 209 28.92 15.19 20.43
CA CYS A 209 29.87 16.26 20.64
C CYS A 209 29.27 17.59 20.19
N ARG A 210 29.12 18.54 21.12
CA ARG A 210 28.63 19.89 20.86
C ARG A 210 29.73 20.91 21.19
N GLN A 211 29.85 21.96 20.36
CA GLN A 211 30.69 23.09 20.66
C GLN A 211 29.96 24.00 21.63
N LYS A 212 30.54 24.15 22.86
CA LYS A 212 30.03 25.05 23.87
C LYS A 212 30.99 26.22 24.01
N MET A 213 30.46 27.42 23.90
CA MET A 213 31.26 28.63 24.20
C MET A 213 31.45 28.76 25.70
N VAL A 214 32.69 28.55 26.16
CA VAL A 214 33.04 28.68 27.57
C VAL A 214 33.74 30.01 27.75
N THR A 215 33.26 30.80 28.70
CA THR A 215 33.88 32.08 29.10
C THR A 215 34.82 31.84 30.26
N ARG A 216 36.12 32.10 30.07
CA ARG A 216 37.13 32.04 31.13
C ARG A 216 37.60 33.44 31.46
N GLN A 217 37.69 33.74 32.74
CA GLN A 217 38.29 34.96 33.25
C GLN A 217 39.82 34.84 33.18
N VAL A 218 40.49 35.68 32.41
CA VAL A 218 41.93 35.63 32.18
C VAL A 218 42.66 36.69 33.04
N GLY A 219 41.89 37.65 33.62
CA GLY A 219 42.42 38.70 34.49
C GLY A 219 41.29 39.53 35.13
N PRO A 220 41.60 40.47 36.02
CA PRO A 220 40.58 41.32 36.62
C PRO A 220 39.80 42.10 35.54
N GLY A 221 38.54 41.73 35.31
CA GLY A 221 37.66 42.33 34.31
C GLY A 221 37.86 41.85 32.88
N MET A 222 38.79 40.94 32.55
CA MET A 222 39.02 40.38 31.22
C MET A 222 38.46 38.99 31.12
N PHE A 223 37.49 38.80 30.17
CA PHE A 223 36.88 37.52 29.88
C PHE A 223 37.23 37.09 28.43
N GLN A 224 37.67 35.85 28.26
CA GLN A 224 37.93 35.26 26.96
C GLN A 224 36.93 34.15 26.72
N GLN A 225 36.27 34.18 25.56
CA GLN A 225 35.39 33.11 25.11
C GLN A 225 36.16 32.20 24.17
N TYR A 226 36.08 30.91 24.43
CA TYR A 226 36.61 29.91 23.50
C TYR A 226 35.62 28.77 23.34
N ALA A 227 35.63 28.16 22.17
CA ALA A 227 34.82 27.02 21.90
C ALA A 227 35.45 25.75 22.50
N GLN A 228 34.72 25.05 23.33
CA GLN A 228 35.10 23.76 23.91
C GLN A 228 34.14 22.69 23.39
N ASN A 229 34.70 21.58 22.90
CA ASN A 229 33.88 20.41 22.53
C ASN A 229 33.53 19.63 23.81
N GLU A 230 32.24 19.60 24.12
CA GLU A 230 31.66 18.75 25.17
C GLU A 230 31.02 17.55 24.50
N CYS A 231 31.51 16.34 24.86
CA CYS A 231 31.00 15.08 24.26
C CYS A 231 30.46 14.23 25.41
N GLU A 232 29.40 13.49 25.13
CA GLU A 232 28.84 12.47 26.00
C GLU A 232 29.58 11.14 25.82
N GLU A 233 29.54 10.28 26.84
CA GLU A 233 30.00 8.90 26.73
C GLU A 233 28.87 7.98 26.41
N CYS A 234 28.88 7.40 25.18
CA CYS A 234 27.92 6.42 24.69
C CYS A 234 28.51 5.02 24.71
N PRO A 235 27.65 3.99 24.76
CA PRO A 235 28.09 2.61 24.56
C PRO A 235 28.72 2.46 23.16
N ASN A 236 29.82 1.69 23.11
CA ASN A 236 30.45 1.42 21.82
C ASN A 236 29.59 0.51 20.94
N VAL A 237 29.62 0.74 19.63
CA VAL A 237 28.85 -0.01 18.64
C VAL A 237 29.74 -0.46 17.50
N LYS A 238 29.36 -1.56 16.86
CA LYS A 238 30.03 -2.09 15.65
C LYS A 238 28.99 -2.35 14.57
N LEU A 239 29.39 -2.17 13.33
CA LEU A 239 28.60 -2.58 12.19
C LEU A 239 28.60 -4.10 12.07
N ALA A 240 27.44 -4.68 11.84
CA ALA A 240 27.25 -6.10 11.58
C ALA A 240 26.26 -6.25 10.45
N ARG A 241 26.58 -7.15 9.50
CA ARG A 241 25.72 -7.41 8.35
C ARG A 241 24.63 -8.41 8.72
N GLU A 242 23.38 -8.07 8.47
CA GLU A 242 22.22 -8.92 8.73
C GLU A 242 21.28 -8.96 7.53
N LYS A 243 20.55 -10.09 7.39
CA LYS A 243 19.51 -10.21 6.38
C LYS A 243 18.22 -9.52 6.83
N SER A 244 17.81 -8.49 6.11
CA SER A 244 16.53 -7.82 6.28
C SER A 244 15.54 -8.29 5.21
N THR A 245 14.30 -8.47 5.60
CA THR A 245 13.21 -8.83 4.70
C THR A 245 12.24 -7.67 4.58
N LEU A 246 12.05 -7.21 3.35
CA LEU A 246 11.13 -6.14 3.02
C LEU A 246 9.97 -6.69 2.19
N MET A 247 8.77 -6.21 2.46
CA MET A 247 7.59 -6.52 1.68
C MET A 247 7.29 -5.33 0.78
N CYS A 248 7.46 -5.54 -0.54
CA CYS A 248 7.19 -4.53 -1.55
C CYS A 248 5.79 -4.76 -2.11
N GLU A 249 4.89 -3.84 -1.89
CA GLU A 249 3.54 -3.87 -2.44
C GLU A 249 3.58 -3.29 -3.86
N ILE A 250 3.25 -4.12 -4.84
CA ILE A 250 3.14 -3.75 -6.25
C ILE A 250 1.68 -3.51 -6.55
N GLU A 251 1.33 -2.27 -6.82
CA GLU A 251 -0.02 -1.90 -7.20
C GLU A 251 -0.25 -2.14 -8.70
N PRO A 252 -1.48 -2.53 -9.12
CA PRO A 252 -1.81 -2.72 -10.53
C PRO A 252 -1.51 -1.47 -11.37
N GLY A 253 -0.85 -1.66 -12.49
CA GLY A 253 -0.51 -0.57 -13.42
C GLY A 253 0.71 0.24 -13.06
N MET A 254 1.45 -0.07 -12.00
CA MET A 254 2.71 0.61 -11.71
C MET A 254 3.59 0.72 -12.95
N GLU A 255 4.15 1.89 -13.17
CA GLU A 255 5.00 2.19 -14.33
C GLU A 255 6.45 1.77 -14.10
N ASP A 256 7.15 1.50 -15.18
CA ASP A 256 8.60 1.26 -15.15
C ASP A 256 9.32 2.52 -14.66
N GLY A 257 10.33 2.35 -13.81
CA GLY A 257 11.04 3.47 -13.20
C GLY A 257 10.37 4.07 -11.96
N ARG A 258 9.20 3.55 -11.52
CA ARG A 258 8.56 4.06 -10.32
C ARG A 258 9.36 3.73 -9.08
N GLU A 259 9.50 4.73 -8.20
CA GLU A 259 10.22 4.58 -6.94
C GLU A 259 9.27 4.13 -5.82
N ILE A 260 9.71 3.09 -5.07
CA ILE A 260 9.10 2.65 -3.81
C ILE A 260 10.08 3.01 -2.70
N LEU A 261 9.67 3.89 -1.79
CA LEU A 261 10.51 4.41 -0.74
C LEU A 261 10.31 3.64 0.57
N PHE A 262 11.42 3.16 1.12
CA PHE A 262 11.48 2.57 2.46
C PHE A 262 12.32 3.47 3.36
N PHE A 263 11.66 4.10 4.31
CA PHE A 263 12.31 5.00 5.27
C PHE A 263 13.19 4.22 6.23
N GLU A 264 14.36 4.79 6.57
CA GLU A 264 15.32 4.23 7.53
C GLU A 264 15.85 2.83 7.16
N GLU A 265 15.65 2.44 5.91
CA GLU A 265 16.17 1.16 5.36
C GLU A 265 17.44 1.35 4.51
N GLY A 266 18.03 2.54 4.45
CA GLY A 266 19.31 2.81 3.79
C GLY A 266 20.52 2.41 4.63
N ASP A 267 21.63 3.11 4.41
CA ASP A 267 22.86 2.91 5.16
C ASP A 267 22.76 3.50 6.58
N VAL A 268 23.36 2.80 7.53
CA VAL A 268 23.34 3.17 8.94
C VAL A 268 24.52 4.06 9.26
N LEU A 269 24.25 5.22 9.83
CA LEU A 269 25.27 6.13 10.33
C LEU A 269 25.43 5.99 11.85
N ILE A 270 26.65 5.94 12.31
CA ILE A 270 26.95 5.98 13.77
C ILE A 270 26.71 7.41 14.23
N ASP A 271 25.86 7.58 15.25
CA ASP A 271 25.41 8.87 15.77
C ASP A 271 24.50 9.67 14.84
N GLY A 272 23.81 8.98 13.93
CA GLY A 272 22.86 9.58 13.00
C GLY A 272 21.63 8.72 12.78
N GLU A 273 20.69 9.23 12.00
CA GLU A 273 19.55 8.46 11.52
C GLU A 273 19.98 7.61 10.30
N PRO A 274 19.43 6.38 10.15
CA PRO A 274 19.66 5.61 8.94
C PRO A 274 19.18 6.34 7.70
N GLY A 275 19.83 6.13 6.56
CA GLY A 275 19.37 6.61 5.26
C GLY A 275 18.08 5.93 4.81
N ASP A 276 17.55 6.32 3.67
CA ASP A 276 16.38 5.71 3.06
C ASP A 276 16.79 4.72 1.97
N LEU A 277 15.95 3.70 1.74
CA LEU A 277 16.12 2.79 0.60
C LEU A 277 15.07 3.13 -0.46
N LYS A 278 15.55 3.38 -1.69
CA LYS A 278 14.71 3.56 -2.87
C LYS A 278 14.77 2.31 -3.73
N MET A 279 13.63 1.66 -3.94
CA MET A 279 13.51 0.57 -4.89
C MET A 279 12.88 1.08 -6.18
N ILE A 280 13.55 0.89 -7.31
CA ILE A 280 13.08 1.30 -8.62
C ILE A 280 12.46 0.08 -9.30
N VAL A 281 11.18 0.16 -9.62
CA VAL A 281 10.44 -0.88 -10.33
C VAL A 281 11.00 -1.00 -11.75
N LYS A 282 11.39 -2.20 -12.16
CA LYS A 282 11.85 -2.56 -13.50
C LYS A 282 10.97 -3.68 -14.04
N ALA A 283 10.18 -3.36 -15.06
CA ALA A 283 9.33 -4.34 -15.71
C ALA A 283 10.17 -5.40 -16.45
N GLN A 284 9.93 -6.66 -16.14
CA GLN A 284 10.54 -7.77 -16.85
C GLN A 284 9.72 -8.16 -18.07
N TYR A 285 10.42 -8.42 -19.18
CA TYR A 285 9.82 -9.00 -20.36
C TYR A 285 9.27 -10.40 -20.07
N ASP A 286 8.03 -10.66 -20.44
CA ASP A 286 7.39 -11.97 -20.31
C ASP A 286 7.81 -12.88 -21.46
N LYS A 287 8.72 -13.81 -21.15
CA LYS A 287 9.27 -14.77 -22.14
C LYS A 287 8.25 -15.83 -22.55
N GLU A 288 7.30 -16.17 -21.67
CA GLU A 288 6.30 -17.20 -21.93
C GLU A 288 5.19 -16.69 -22.86
N MET A 289 4.60 -15.55 -22.50
CA MET A 289 3.52 -14.93 -23.25
C MET A 289 4.04 -14.08 -24.42
N LYS A 290 5.34 -13.74 -24.44
CA LYS A 290 5.96 -12.82 -25.40
C LYS A 290 5.31 -11.46 -25.45
N TRP A 291 4.78 -11.03 -24.31
CA TRP A 291 4.11 -9.74 -24.17
C TRP A 291 5.10 -8.67 -23.74
N ARG A 292 4.89 -7.48 -24.27
CA ARG A 292 5.68 -6.28 -23.93
C ARG A 292 4.74 -5.16 -23.55
N ARG A 293 5.10 -4.40 -22.54
CA ARG A 293 4.42 -3.15 -22.21
C ARG A 293 5.01 -2.02 -23.05
N GLY A 294 4.17 -1.11 -23.56
CA GLY A 294 4.63 0.10 -24.20
C GLY A 294 5.33 1.05 -23.20
N ALA A 295 6.33 1.79 -23.67
CA ALA A 295 7.17 2.63 -22.82
C ALA A 295 6.44 3.85 -22.24
N SER A 296 5.47 4.41 -22.98
CA SER A 296 4.75 5.64 -22.62
C SER A 296 3.23 5.48 -22.56
N ASP A 297 2.74 4.31 -22.93
CA ASP A 297 1.32 3.97 -22.90
C ASP A 297 1.09 2.75 -22.01
N ASN A 298 -0.15 2.50 -21.64
CA ASN A 298 -0.50 1.29 -20.90
C ASN A 298 -0.94 0.15 -21.84
N ASN A 299 -0.48 0.15 -23.09
CA ASN A 299 -0.78 -0.88 -24.03
C ASN A 299 0.11 -2.11 -23.84
N LEU A 300 -0.46 -3.27 -24.12
CA LEU A 300 0.27 -4.53 -24.23
C LEU A 300 0.49 -4.83 -25.71
N TYR A 301 1.70 -5.20 -26.04
CA TYR A 301 2.11 -5.58 -27.39
C TYR A 301 2.48 -7.05 -27.41
N MET A 302 1.97 -7.80 -28.36
CA MET A 302 2.34 -9.19 -28.59
C MET A 302 2.52 -9.51 -30.07
N ASP A 303 3.47 -10.42 -30.34
CA ASP A 303 3.67 -10.97 -31.67
C ASP A 303 3.01 -12.36 -31.74
N LYS A 304 2.01 -12.54 -32.61
CA LYS A 304 1.30 -13.80 -32.80
C LYS A 304 1.70 -14.43 -34.12
N GLU A 305 2.28 -15.63 -34.05
CA GLU A 305 2.58 -16.42 -35.24
C GLU A 305 1.33 -17.21 -35.69
N ILE A 306 0.89 -17.03 -36.93
CA ILE A 306 -0.18 -17.76 -37.58
C ILE A 306 0.36 -18.54 -38.77
N THR A 307 -0.30 -19.63 -39.16
CA THR A 307 0.10 -20.39 -40.35
C THR A 307 -0.33 -19.69 -41.62
N LEU A 308 0.30 -19.97 -42.76
CA LEU A 308 -0.07 -19.45 -44.06
C LEU A 308 -1.54 -19.76 -44.40
N VAL A 309 -2.03 -20.96 -44.06
CA VAL A 309 -3.41 -21.35 -44.27
C VAL A 309 -4.39 -20.47 -43.49
N MET A 310 -4.07 -20.16 -42.22
CA MET A 310 -4.86 -19.26 -41.40
C MET A 310 -4.82 -17.83 -41.94
N ALA A 311 -3.68 -17.41 -42.46
CA ALA A 311 -3.54 -16.08 -43.04
C ALA A 311 -4.36 -15.87 -44.31
N LEU A 312 -4.55 -16.92 -45.13
CA LEU A 312 -5.30 -16.85 -46.40
C LEU A 312 -6.83 -17.05 -46.18
N ASN A 313 -7.22 -17.95 -45.27
CA ASN A 313 -8.62 -18.33 -45.10
C ASN A 313 -9.32 -17.64 -43.93
N GLY A 314 -8.61 -16.75 -43.24
CA GLY A 314 -9.05 -16.24 -41.95
C GLY A 314 -8.77 -17.23 -40.83
N PHE A 315 -8.89 -16.74 -39.60
CA PHE A 315 -8.64 -17.55 -38.39
C PHE A 315 -9.49 -17.08 -37.22
N GLU A 316 -9.66 -18.00 -36.29
CA GLU A 316 -10.14 -17.75 -34.93
C GLU A 316 -9.28 -18.54 -33.98
N THR A 317 -8.66 -17.83 -33.03
CA THR A 317 -7.76 -18.43 -32.01
C THR A 317 -7.94 -17.74 -30.68
N GLU A 318 -7.71 -18.46 -29.61
CA GLU A 318 -7.80 -17.91 -28.25
C GLU A 318 -6.41 -17.66 -27.67
N ILE A 319 -6.33 -16.63 -26.87
CA ILE A 319 -5.19 -16.37 -25.97
C ILE A 319 -5.71 -16.21 -24.56
N THR A 320 -4.91 -16.61 -23.56
CA THR A 320 -5.25 -16.42 -22.15
C THR A 320 -4.56 -15.18 -21.63
N HIS A 321 -5.33 -14.25 -21.07
CA HIS A 321 -4.82 -13.04 -20.45
C HIS A 321 -4.28 -13.31 -19.03
N TYR A 322 -3.58 -12.35 -18.41
CA TYR A 322 -2.99 -12.47 -17.06
C TYR A 322 -4.01 -12.76 -15.96
N ASP A 323 -5.26 -12.29 -16.12
CA ASP A 323 -6.40 -12.55 -15.22
C ASP A 323 -7.10 -13.88 -15.46
N GLY A 324 -6.64 -14.67 -16.44
CA GLY A 324 -7.22 -15.96 -16.82
C GLY A 324 -8.39 -15.86 -17.84
N ARG A 325 -8.81 -14.64 -18.22
CA ARG A 325 -9.82 -14.48 -19.29
C ARG A 325 -9.25 -14.94 -20.63
N LYS A 326 -10.11 -15.48 -21.46
CA LYS A 326 -9.81 -15.84 -22.84
C LYS A 326 -10.19 -14.70 -23.76
N ILE A 327 -9.24 -14.24 -24.56
CA ILE A 327 -9.47 -13.26 -25.62
C ILE A 327 -9.47 -14.00 -26.95
N VAL A 328 -10.54 -13.82 -27.73
CA VAL A 328 -10.65 -14.41 -29.05
C VAL A 328 -10.03 -13.46 -30.06
N LEU A 329 -9.02 -13.95 -30.76
CA LEU A 329 -8.36 -13.27 -31.85
C LEU A 329 -9.01 -13.82 -33.15
N LYS A 330 -9.74 -12.97 -33.86
CA LYS A 330 -10.46 -13.37 -35.08
C LYS A 330 -10.18 -12.40 -36.21
N ASN A 331 -9.91 -12.92 -37.38
CA ASN A 331 -9.91 -12.18 -38.64
C ASN A 331 -10.48 -13.08 -39.73
N GLU A 332 -11.45 -12.58 -40.48
CA GLU A 332 -12.13 -13.33 -41.58
C GLU A 332 -11.51 -13.01 -42.93
N GLU A 333 -10.74 -11.94 -43.02
CA GLU A 333 -10.08 -11.51 -44.23
C GLU A 333 -8.65 -12.04 -44.35
N VAL A 334 -8.07 -11.87 -45.55
CA VAL A 334 -6.65 -12.22 -45.75
C VAL A 334 -5.77 -11.36 -44.85
N THR A 335 -4.94 -12.02 -44.06
CA THR A 335 -4.02 -11.37 -43.14
C THR A 335 -2.65 -11.21 -43.77
N THR A 336 -2.19 -10.00 -43.97
CA THR A 336 -0.86 -9.71 -44.51
C THR A 336 0.22 -9.84 -43.42
N PRO A 337 1.50 -10.15 -43.78
CA PRO A 337 2.60 -10.10 -42.81
C PRO A 337 2.73 -8.72 -42.17
N GLY A 338 2.79 -8.69 -40.83
CA GLY A 338 2.87 -7.43 -40.08
C GLY A 338 1.51 -6.76 -39.87
N PHE A 339 0.40 -7.41 -40.22
CA PHE A 339 -0.91 -6.89 -39.87
C PHE A 339 -1.07 -6.67 -38.37
N VAL A 340 -1.62 -5.53 -37.98
CA VAL A 340 -1.81 -5.13 -36.60
C VAL A 340 -3.28 -5.02 -36.25
N GLN A 341 -3.70 -5.70 -35.20
CA GLN A 341 -5.05 -5.64 -34.69
C GLN A 341 -5.07 -5.15 -33.25
N THR A 342 -5.95 -4.22 -32.91
CA THR A 342 -6.04 -3.62 -31.59
C THR A 342 -7.32 -4.05 -30.88
N TYR A 343 -7.17 -4.62 -29.68
CA TYR A 343 -8.26 -5.02 -28.80
C TYR A 343 -8.36 -3.99 -27.68
N LYS A 344 -9.43 -3.18 -27.70
CA LYS A 344 -9.62 -2.07 -26.77
C LYS A 344 -9.87 -2.55 -25.34
N GLY A 345 -9.17 -1.92 -24.39
CA GLY A 345 -9.35 -2.21 -22.98
C GLY A 345 -8.73 -3.52 -22.49
N GLU A 346 -7.94 -4.21 -23.34
CA GLU A 346 -7.27 -5.47 -23.02
C GLU A 346 -5.75 -5.27 -22.77
N GLY A 347 -5.33 -4.05 -22.48
CA GLY A 347 -3.95 -3.70 -22.13
C GLY A 347 -3.71 -3.69 -20.61
N MET A 348 -2.62 -3.04 -20.19
CA MET A 348 -2.27 -2.88 -18.78
C MET A 348 -3.25 -1.95 -18.06
N PRO A 349 -3.54 -2.20 -16.78
CA PRO A 349 -4.29 -1.25 -15.96
C PRO A 349 -3.53 0.08 -15.86
N ARG A 350 -4.27 1.17 -15.71
CA ARG A 350 -3.68 2.49 -15.48
C ARG A 350 -3.51 2.72 -13.99
N PHE A 351 -2.29 3.02 -13.59
CA PHE A 351 -1.95 3.29 -12.19
C PHE A 351 -2.86 4.37 -11.59
N GLY A 352 -3.39 4.11 -10.39
CA GLY A 352 -4.27 5.04 -9.66
C GLY A 352 -5.66 5.28 -10.28
N LYS A 353 -6.01 4.60 -11.39
CA LYS A 353 -7.31 4.75 -12.06
C LYS A 353 -8.01 3.40 -12.19
N SER A 354 -8.80 3.05 -11.17
CA SER A 354 -9.55 1.80 -11.18
C SER A 354 -10.46 1.66 -12.42
N GLY A 355 -10.45 0.47 -13.03
CA GLY A 355 -11.28 0.14 -14.19
C GLY A 355 -10.86 0.77 -15.52
N LYS A 356 -9.73 1.48 -15.59
CA LYS A 356 -9.17 2.00 -16.84
C LYS A 356 -7.96 1.17 -17.26
N PHE A 357 -8.04 0.66 -18.49
CA PHE A 357 -6.99 -0.15 -19.09
C PHE A 357 -6.48 0.52 -20.37
N GLY A 358 -5.30 0.11 -20.81
CA GLY A 358 -4.80 0.35 -22.15
C GLY A 358 -5.40 -0.66 -23.14
N ASP A 359 -4.81 -0.75 -24.32
CA ASP A 359 -5.23 -1.66 -25.38
C ASP A 359 -4.22 -2.79 -25.58
N LEU A 360 -4.69 -3.94 -26.08
CA LEU A 360 -3.81 -5.02 -26.53
C LEU A 360 -3.59 -4.86 -28.02
N VAL A 361 -2.35 -4.74 -28.45
CA VAL A 361 -1.92 -4.61 -29.83
C VAL A 361 -1.25 -5.90 -30.27
N VAL A 362 -1.88 -6.61 -31.19
CA VAL A 362 -1.40 -7.90 -31.71
C VAL A 362 -0.84 -7.67 -33.11
N THR A 363 0.46 -8.01 -33.28
CA THR A 363 1.12 -8.01 -34.59
C THR A 363 1.21 -9.44 -35.08
N TYR A 364 0.69 -9.71 -36.28
CA TYR A 364 0.66 -11.06 -36.84
C TYR A 364 1.89 -11.31 -37.72
N SER A 365 2.55 -12.43 -37.46
CA SER A 365 3.62 -12.95 -38.29
C SER A 365 3.18 -14.27 -38.95
N ILE A 366 3.56 -14.48 -40.20
CA ILE A 366 3.11 -15.63 -40.95
C ILE A 366 4.22 -16.68 -41.04
N LYS A 367 3.88 -17.87 -40.56
CA LYS A 367 4.75 -19.03 -40.67
C LYS A 367 4.54 -19.77 -41.95
N PHE A 368 5.54 -19.71 -42.82
CA PHE A 368 5.53 -20.47 -44.07
C PHE A 368 5.90 -21.93 -43.83
N PRO A 369 5.28 -22.87 -44.59
CA PRO A 369 5.68 -24.28 -44.54
C PRO A 369 7.09 -24.46 -45.09
N LYS A 370 7.92 -25.26 -44.42
CA LYS A 370 9.30 -25.54 -44.87
C LYS A 370 9.33 -26.27 -46.22
N LYS A 371 8.33 -27.04 -46.57
CA LYS A 371 8.20 -27.80 -47.83
C LYS A 371 6.77 -27.82 -48.27
N VAL A 372 6.54 -27.67 -49.59
CA VAL A 372 5.28 -27.89 -50.25
C VAL A 372 5.27 -29.26 -50.93
N PRO A 373 4.29 -30.12 -50.73
CA PRO A 373 4.17 -31.42 -51.40
C PRO A 373 4.27 -31.29 -52.90
N LYS A 374 4.93 -32.23 -53.57
CA LYS A 374 5.17 -32.15 -55.03
C LYS A 374 3.85 -32.02 -55.86
N GLY A 375 2.79 -32.71 -55.46
CA GLY A 375 1.47 -32.65 -56.17
C GLY A 375 0.72 -31.36 -55.95
N SER A 376 1.01 -30.59 -54.88
CA SER A 376 0.27 -29.33 -54.56
C SER A 376 0.90 -28.10 -55.22
N LYS A 377 2.07 -28.19 -55.85
CA LYS A 377 2.77 -27.04 -56.45
C LYS A 377 1.99 -26.46 -57.63
N GLN A 378 1.37 -27.31 -58.46
CA GLN A 378 0.56 -26.84 -59.58
C GLN A 378 -0.72 -26.18 -59.10
N ILE A 379 -1.40 -26.77 -58.14
CA ILE A 379 -2.62 -26.20 -57.53
C ILE A 379 -2.35 -24.79 -56.98
N VAL A 380 -1.23 -24.63 -56.26
CA VAL A 380 -0.85 -23.30 -55.72
C VAL A 380 -0.60 -22.30 -56.84
N LYS A 381 0.05 -22.73 -57.94
CA LYS A 381 0.25 -21.86 -59.10
C LYS A 381 -1.07 -21.46 -59.76
N ASP A 382 -2.00 -22.42 -59.90
CA ASP A 382 -3.28 -22.17 -60.57
C ASP A 382 -4.18 -21.22 -59.74
N ILE A 383 -4.14 -21.31 -58.38
CA ILE A 383 -4.87 -20.44 -57.49
C ILE A 383 -4.33 -19.00 -57.52
N PHE A 384 -3.00 -18.83 -57.62
CA PHE A 384 -2.35 -17.50 -57.60
C PHE A 384 -1.82 -17.11 -58.99
N SER A 385 -2.43 -17.63 -60.09
CA SER A 385 -2.15 -17.15 -61.42
C SER A 385 -2.78 -15.76 -61.63
N SER A 386 -2.24 -15.00 -62.60
CA SER A 386 -2.46 -13.57 -62.82
C SER A 386 -3.93 -13.11 -62.97
N ASP A 387 -4.87 -14.03 -63.11
CA ASP A 387 -6.30 -13.72 -63.28
C ASP A 387 -7.09 -13.56 -61.97
N PHE A 388 -6.44 -13.80 -60.82
CA PHE A 388 -7.07 -13.77 -59.46
C PHE A 388 -6.41 -12.82 -58.45
N VAL A 389 -5.39 -12.07 -58.83
CA VAL A 389 -4.64 -11.27 -57.88
C VAL A 389 -4.56 -9.83 -58.37
N ASP A 390 -5.47 -8.99 -57.88
CA ASP A 390 -5.25 -7.56 -57.81
C ASP A 390 -4.29 -7.28 -56.67
N PHE A 391 -3.05 -6.86 -57.03
CA PHE A 391 -2.01 -6.47 -56.10
C PHE A 391 -2.12 -4.98 -55.74
#